data_5b4e8ed754c0889e8cb2b508638e6255
#
_entry.id   5b4e8ed754c0889e8cb2b508638e6255
#
_cell.length_a   1.000
_cell.length_b   1.000
_cell.length_c   1.000
_cell.angle_alpha   90.00
_cell.angle_beta   90.00
_cell.angle_gamma   90.00
#
_symmetry.space_group_name_H-M   'P 1'
#
loop_
_entity.id
_entity.type
_entity.pdbx_description
1 polymer ?
#
loop_
_entity_poly.entity_id
_entity_poly.type
_entity_poly.pdbx_seq_one_letter_code
_entity_poly.pdbx_strand_id
1 'polypeptide(L)'
;MKIRMGYKYRLKANKHVRQQFIKTAGACRFVWNKILAINERRYLAGVPRLNYYDAWALVAWWKQSEEYGWLKEANAESLQQCLIDLERAYTNLFAGRAAPPQYRKKFLADSFRYPQGFKLDGSKVYLPKIGWVAFWRHRTLEGTVKNITVSR
;
A
#
# COMPACT_ATOMS: atom_id res chain seq x y z
N MET A 1 -0.15 13.92 -26.58
CA MET A 1 0.75 12.98 -25.87
C MET A 1 0.54 13.11 -24.37
N LYS A 2 0.35 11.98 -23.70
CA LYS A 2 0.22 11.97 -22.24
C LYS A 2 1.59 11.80 -21.61
N ILE A 3 1.97 12.72 -20.72
CA ILE A 3 3.21 12.65 -19.96
C ILE A 3 2.86 12.34 -18.51
N ARG A 4 3.55 11.35 -17.92
CA ARG A 4 3.46 11.05 -16.49
C ARG A 4 4.71 11.58 -15.80
N MET A 5 4.52 12.37 -14.76
CA MET A 5 5.58 12.94 -13.97
C MET A 5 5.44 12.57 -12.50
N GLY A 6 6.55 12.31 -11.84
CA GLY A 6 6.61 12.13 -10.40
C GLY A 6 7.02 13.43 -9.72
N TYR A 7 6.31 13.76 -8.64
CA TYR A 7 6.63 14.89 -7.77
C TYR A 7 6.88 14.35 -6.37
N LYS A 8 7.95 14.80 -5.75
CA LYS A 8 8.30 14.36 -4.41
C LYS A 8 8.35 15.56 -3.47
N TYR A 9 7.55 15.52 -2.41
CA TYR A 9 7.45 16.57 -1.41
C TYR A 9 7.68 16.00 -0.03
N ARG A 10 8.35 16.79 0.83
CA ARG A 10 8.53 16.43 2.23
C ARG A 10 7.27 16.79 3.03
N LEU A 11 6.74 15.83 3.78
CA LEU A 11 5.60 16.05 4.67
C LEU A 11 6.03 16.68 5.99
N LYS A 12 5.18 17.59 6.50
CA LYS A 12 5.30 18.15 7.84
C LYS A 12 4.44 17.32 8.79
N ALA A 13 4.96 16.17 9.22
CA ALA A 13 4.20 15.23 10.03
C ALA A 13 4.56 15.38 11.50
N ASN A 14 3.55 15.61 12.36
CA ASN A 14 3.73 15.58 13.80
C ASN A 14 3.83 14.12 14.29
N LYS A 15 4.05 13.93 15.60
CA LYS A 15 4.21 12.59 16.19
C LYS A 15 2.99 11.70 15.93
N HIS A 16 1.78 12.24 16.08
CA HIS A 16 0.54 11.47 15.85
C HIS A 16 0.43 11.01 14.41
N VAL A 17 0.66 11.88 13.44
CA VAL A 17 0.62 11.55 12.01
C VAL A 17 1.68 10.51 11.65
N ARG A 18 2.90 10.65 12.18
CA ARG A 18 3.97 9.67 11.96
C ARG A 18 3.58 8.28 12.47
N GLN A 19 2.93 8.21 13.63
CA GLN A 19 2.43 6.94 14.16
C GLN A 19 1.37 6.33 13.25
N GLN A 20 0.48 7.14 12.67
CA GLN A 20 -0.51 6.68 11.70
C GLN A 20 0.16 6.17 10.43
N PHE A 21 1.22 6.82 9.96
CA PHE A 21 2.00 6.34 8.82
C PHE A 21 2.64 4.98 9.10
N ILE A 22 3.24 4.81 10.27
CA ILE A 22 3.87 3.54 10.69
C ILE A 22 2.82 2.43 10.76
N LYS A 23 1.65 2.69 11.33
CA LYS A 23 0.56 1.71 11.41
C LYS A 23 0.05 1.30 10.03
N THR A 24 -0.13 2.27 9.13
CA THR A 24 -0.62 2.00 7.78
C THR A 24 0.40 1.21 6.97
N ALA A 25 1.67 1.59 7.01
CA ALA A 25 2.75 0.84 6.36
C ALA A 25 2.87 -0.57 6.95
N GLY A 26 2.71 -0.70 8.26
CA GLY A 26 2.71 -2.00 8.95
C GLY A 26 1.55 -2.89 8.52
N ALA A 27 0.36 -2.33 8.32
CA ALA A 27 -0.80 -3.07 7.83
C ALA A 27 -0.56 -3.58 6.40
N CYS A 28 -0.02 -2.75 5.51
CA CYS A 28 0.33 -3.15 4.15
C CYS A 28 1.39 -4.26 4.14
N ARG A 29 2.42 -4.13 4.96
CA ARG A 29 3.46 -5.14 5.11
C ARG A 29 2.89 -6.46 5.64
N PHE A 30 2.01 -6.41 6.63
CA PHE A 30 1.34 -7.58 7.18
C PHE A 30 0.55 -8.33 6.11
N VAL A 31 -0.27 -7.62 5.35
CA VAL A 31 -1.08 -8.20 4.28
C VAL A 31 -0.20 -8.84 3.21
N TRP A 32 0.80 -8.14 2.73
CA TRP A 32 1.77 -8.66 1.76
C TRP A 32 2.41 -9.96 2.26
N ASN A 33 3.00 -9.90 3.45
CA ASN A 33 3.76 -11.04 4.00
C ASN A 33 2.87 -12.24 4.28
N LYS A 34 1.65 -12.00 4.78
CA LYS A 34 0.74 -13.08 5.13
C LYS A 34 0.21 -13.80 3.89
N ILE A 35 -0.16 -13.07 2.85
CA ILE A 35 -0.58 -13.67 1.58
C ILE A 35 0.59 -14.40 0.93
N LEU A 36 1.77 -13.82 0.94
CA LEU A 36 2.97 -14.47 0.40
C LEU A 36 3.25 -15.80 1.10
N ALA A 37 3.16 -15.84 2.44
CA ALA A 37 3.35 -17.07 3.22
C ALA A 37 2.31 -18.13 2.89
N ILE A 38 1.04 -17.74 2.73
CA ILE A 38 -0.03 -18.65 2.34
C ILE A 38 0.26 -19.22 0.94
N ASN A 39 0.68 -18.40 0.00
CA ASN A 39 0.98 -18.84 -1.36
C ASN A 39 2.18 -19.80 -1.39
N GLU A 40 3.19 -19.60 -0.55
CA GLU A 40 4.30 -20.54 -0.43
C GLU A 40 3.83 -21.93 0.06
N ARG A 41 2.97 -21.97 1.06
CA ARG A 41 2.39 -23.24 1.56
C ARG A 41 1.53 -23.91 0.50
N ARG A 42 0.74 -23.13 -0.23
CA ARG A 42 -0.10 -23.66 -1.32
C ARG A 42 0.77 -24.26 -2.43
N TYR A 43 1.85 -23.58 -2.78
CA TYR A 43 2.80 -24.10 -3.77
C TYR A 43 3.38 -25.45 -3.34
N LEU A 44 3.84 -25.56 -2.09
CA LEU A 44 4.39 -26.82 -1.56
C LEU A 44 3.35 -27.95 -1.49
N ALA A 45 2.08 -27.61 -1.34
CA ALA A 45 0.98 -28.56 -1.32
C ALA A 45 0.43 -28.90 -2.72
N GLY A 46 1.01 -28.32 -3.78
CA GLY A 46 0.54 -28.54 -5.16
C GLY A 46 -0.80 -27.85 -5.46
N VAL A 47 -1.17 -26.83 -4.68
CA VAL A 47 -2.42 -26.08 -4.82
C VAL A 47 -2.14 -24.73 -5.46
N PRO A 48 -3.00 -24.25 -6.40
CA PRO A 48 -2.80 -22.94 -7.02
C PRO A 48 -2.71 -21.81 -5.99
N ARG A 49 -1.90 -20.79 -6.27
CA ARG A 49 -1.80 -19.60 -5.43
C ARG A 49 -3.13 -18.85 -5.38
N LEU A 50 -3.31 -18.04 -4.33
CA LEU A 50 -4.41 -17.11 -4.24
C LEU A 50 -4.23 -16.02 -5.30
N ASN A 51 -5.28 -15.77 -6.11
CA ASN A 51 -5.30 -14.59 -6.98
C ASN A 51 -5.68 -13.35 -6.17
N TYR A 52 -5.71 -12.18 -6.81
CA TYR A 52 -6.07 -10.92 -6.15
C TYR A 52 -7.43 -10.99 -5.44
N TYR A 53 -8.45 -11.55 -6.11
CA TYR A 53 -9.81 -11.59 -5.56
C TYR A 53 -9.91 -12.50 -4.34
N ASP A 54 -9.28 -13.66 -4.38
CA ASP A 54 -9.23 -14.57 -3.25
C ASP A 54 -8.47 -13.98 -2.07
N ALA A 55 -7.35 -13.31 -2.35
CA ALA A 55 -6.56 -12.62 -1.33
C ALA A 55 -7.35 -11.48 -0.69
N TRP A 56 -8.06 -10.68 -1.49
CA TRP A 56 -8.88 -9.60 -0.96
C TRP A 56 -10.04 -10.10 -0.11
N ALA A 57 -10.71 -11.18 -0.54
CA ALA A 57 -11.76 -11.82 0.26
C ALA A 57 -11.23 -12.30 1.61
N LEU A 58 -10.02 -12.84 1.63
CA LEU A 58 -9.37 -13.29 2.86
C LEU A 58 -9.03 -12.11 3.78
N VAL A 59 -8.53 -11.01 3.24
CA VAL A 59 -8.27 -9.77 4.01
C VAL A 59 -9.57 -9.22 4.58
N ALA A 60 -10.65 -9.21 3.80
CA ALA A 60 -11.97 -8.77 4.27
C ALA A 60 -12.44 -9.62 5.45
N TRP A 61 -12.22 -10.92 5.40
CA TRP A 61 -12.53 -11.84 6.50
C TRP A 61 -11.66 -11.56 7.73
N TRP A 62 -10.35 -11.32 7.56
CA TRP A 62 -9.47 -10.94 8.66
C TRP A 62 -9.91 -9.67 9.36
N LYS A 63 -10.40 -8.69 8.62
CA LYS A 63 -10.94 -7.45 9.20
C LYS A 63 -12.11 -7.69 10.16
N GLN A 64 -12.87 -8.74 9.94
CA GLN A 64 -13.99 -9.11 10.82
C GLN A 64 -13.55 -9.98 12.00
N SER A 65 -12.33 -10.50 11.99
CA SER A 65 -11.82 -11.34 13.06
C SER A 65 -11.38 -10.50 14.25
N GLU A 66 -11.42 -11.12 15.42
CA GLU A 66 -10.94 -10.50 16.65
C GLU A 66 -9.44 -10.29 16.61
N GLU A 67 -8.70 -11.24 16.03
CA GLU A 67 -7.24 -11.23 15.96
C GLU A 67 -6.68 -10.14 15.03
N TYR A 68 -7.34 -9.91 13.89
CA TYR A 68 -6.85 -8.99 12.85
C TYR A 68 -7.78 -7.83 12.56
N GLY A 69 -8.74 -7.57 13.44
CA GLY A 69 -9.69 -6.47 13.28
C GLY A 69 -9.03 -5.09 13.21
N TRP A 70 -7.81 -4.95 13.71
CA TRP A 70 -7.01 -3.73 13.63
C TRP A 70 -6.71 -3.32 12.18
N LEU A 71 -6.82 -4.22 11.21
CA LEU A 71 -6.65 -3.89 9.79
C LEU A 71 -7.69 -2.86 9.29
N LYS A 72 -8.82 -2.72 9.97
CA LYS A 72 -9.83 -1.71 9.64
C LYS A 72 -9.32 -0.28 9.81
N GLU A 73 -8.29 -0.07 10.60
CA GLU A 73 -7.70 1.26 10.83
C GLU A 73 -6.95 1.77 9.61
N ALA A 74 -6.48 0.88 8.73
CA ALA A 74 -5.82 1.25 7.49
C ALA A 74 -6.84 1.51 6.38
N ASN A 75 -6.52 2.41 5.46
CA ASN A 75 -7.34 2.66 4.30
C ASN A 75 -7.46 1.39 3.44
N ALA A 76 -8.71 0.98 3.15
CA ALA A 76 -8.98 -0.24 2.40
C ALA A 76 -8.31 -0.23 1.03
N GLU A 77 -8.32 0.89 0.32
CA GLU A 77 -7.74 1.00 -1.01
C GLU A 77 -6.21 0.89 -1.00
N SER A 78 -5.56 1.35 0.08
CA SER A 78 -4.11 1.16 0.25
C SER A 78 -3.76 -0.33 0.44
N LEU A 79 -4.58 -1.08 1.15
CA LEU A 79 -4.42 -2.53 1.30
C LEU A 79 -4.68 -3.24 -0.05
N GLN A 80 -5.69 -2.80 -0.80
CA GLN A 80 -5.96 -3.33 -2.14
C GLN A 80 -4.78 -3.09 -3.08
N GLN A 81 -4.18 -1.89 -3.06
CA GLN A 81 -3.00 -1.59 -3.87
C GLN A 81 -1.82 -2.50 -3.54
N CYS A 82 -1.66 -2.82 -2.27
CA CYS A 82 -0.64 -3.77 -1.84
C CYS A 82 -0.85 -5.14 -2.49
N LEU A 83 -2.10 -5.63 -2.53
CA LEU A 83 -2.44 -6.90 -3.17
C LEU A 83 -2.31 -6.85 -4.69
N ILE A 84 -2.66 -5.72 -5.31
CA ILE A 84 -2.47 -5.51 -6.76
C ILE A 84 -0.97 -5.56 -7.10
N ASP A 85 -0.14 -4.95 -6.28
CA ASP A 85 1.31 -4.97 -6.46
C ASP A 85 1.88 -6.39 -6.31
N LEU A 86 1.36 -7.16 -5.36
CA LEU A 86 1.74 -8.57 -5.19
C LEU A 86 1.32 -9.41 -6.40
N GLU A 87 0.10 -9.22 -6.90
CA GLU A 87 -0.40 -9.90 -8.10
C GLU A 87 0.50 -9.58 -9.31
N ARG A 88 0.89 -8.32 -9.47
CA ARG A 88 1.82 -7.90 -10.52
C ARG A 88 3.19 -8.55 -10.35
N ALA A 89 3.67 -8.68 -9.12
CA ALA A 89 4.95 -9.34 -8.84
C ALA A 89 4.91 -10.81 -9.27
N TYR A 90 3.82 -11.53 -9.03
CA TYR A 90 3.64 -12.90 -9.51
C TYR A 90 3.54 -12.96 -11.04
N THR A 91 2.80 -12.05 -11.65
CA THR A 91 2.70 -11.97 -13.12
C THR A 91 4.08 -11.79 -13.74
N ASN A 92 4.90 -10.90 -13.18
CA ASN A 92 6.25 -10.66 -13.65
C ASN A 92 7.18 -11.87 -13.44
N LEU A 93 7.02 -12.58 -12.34
CA LEU A 93 7.76 -13.82 -12.07
C LEU A 93 7.45 -14.88 -13.15
N PHE A 94 6.18 -15.15 -13.40
CA PHE A 94 5.78 -16.18 -14.35
C PHE A 94 6.04 -15.80 -15.80
N ALA A 95 6.15 -14.50 -16.11
CA ALA A 95 6.57 -14.02 -17.42
C ALA A 95 8.11 -14.00 -17.59
N GLY A 96 8.86 -14.42 -16.57
CA GLY A 96 10.33 -14.43 -16.62
C GLY A 96 10.98 -13.04 -16.51
N ARG A 97 10.23 -12.01 -16.07
CA ARG A 97 10.73 -10.64 -15.98
C ARG A 97 11.31 -10.28 -14.61
N ALA A 98 11.01 -11.05 -13.58
CA ALA A 98 11.43 -10.74 -12.23
C ALA A 98 11.64 -12.01 -11.40
N ALA A 99 12.42 -11.87 -10.33
CA ALA A 99 12.59 -12.89 -9.30
C ALA A 99 11.29 -13.01 -8.44
N PRO A 100 11.13 -14.07 -7.65
CA PRO A 100 9.99 -14.24 -6.77
C PRO A 100 9.81 -13.06 -5.81
N PRO A 101 8.56 -12.70 -5.46
CA PRO A 101 8.31 -11.69 -4.45
C PRO A 101 8.99 -12.02 -3.14
N GLN A 102 9.54 -11.01 -2.48
CA GLN A 102 10.23 -11.14 -1.21
C GLN A 102 9.36 -10.64 -0.05
N TYR A 103 9.58 -11.19 1.15
CA TYR A 103 8.99 -10.66 2.37
C TYR A 103 9.44 -9.22 2.60
N ARG A 104 8.52 -8.37 3.04
CA ARG A 104 8.81 -6.99 3.40
C ARG A 104 9.30 -6.93 4.84
N LYS A 105 10.38 -6.20 5.07
CA LYS A 105 10.99 -6.03 6.39
C LYS A 105 10.54 -4.71 7.01
N LYS A 106 10.34 -4.73 8.32
CA LYS A 106 10.00 -3.54 9.10
C LYS A 106 11.07 -2.47 8.94
N PHE A 107 10.65 -1.22 8.76
CA PHE A 107 11.50 -0.03 8.60
C PHE A 107 12.39 -0.03 7.35
N LEU A 108 12.24 -1.00 6.48
CA LEU A 108 12.97 -1.04 5.22
C LEU A 108 12.00 -0.73 4.07
N ALA A 109 12.15 0.45 3.47
CA ALA A 109 11.32 0.91 2.35
C ALA A 109 9.81 0.90 2.66
N ASP A 110 9.43 1.27 3.88
CA ASP A 110 8.02 1.40 4.27
C ASP A 110 7.32 2.41 3.38
N SER A 111 6.25 1.97 2.74
CA SER A 111 5.43 2.84 1.88
C SER A 111 4.02 2.31 1.78
N PHE A 112 3.09 3.21 1.44
CA PHE A 112 1.72 2.85 1.10
C PHE A 112 1.18 3.86 0.10
N ARG A 113 0.21 3.46 -0.70
CA ARG A 113 -0.29 4.24 -1.82
C ARG A 113 -1.79 4.44 -1.74
N TYR A 114 -2.20 5.66 -2.07
CA TYR A 114 -3.60 6.03 -2.25
C TYR A 114 -3.89 6.17 -3.75
N PRO A 115 -4.68 5.28 -4.35
CA PRO A 115 -5.06 5.41 -5.76
C PRO A 115 -6.10 6.50 -5.98
N GLN A 116 -6.86 6.83 -4.93
CA GLN A 116 -7.92 7.85 -4.93
C GLN A 116 -8.30 8.23 -3.50
N GLY A 117 -9.26 9.13 -3.34
CA GLY A 117 -9.77 9.55 -2.04
C GLY A 117 -8.95 10.64 -1.37
N PHE A 118 -7.79 10.97 -1.89
CA PHE A 118 -6.97 12.08 -1.43
C PHE A 118 -7.49 13.41 -1.98
N LYS A 119 -7.14 14.50 -1.30
CA LYS A 119 -7.45 15.87 -1.75
C LYS A 119 -6.22 16.75 -1.54
N LEU A 120 -6.05 17.73 -2.42
CA LEU A 120 -4.99 18.73 -2.32
C LEU A 120 -5.61 20.11 -2.14
N ASP A 121 -5.10 20.88 -1.18
CA ASP A 121 -5.49 22.25 -0.94
C ASP A 121 -4.24 23.06 -0.57
N GLY A 122 -3.74 23.84 -1.53
CA GLY A 122 -2.50 24.60 -1.35
C GLY A 122 -1.32 23.71 -1.03
N SER A 123 -0.77 23.85 0.17
CA SER A 123 0.34 23.05 0.67
C SER A 123 -0.09 21.99 1.70
N LYS A 124 -1.36 21.56 1.63
CA LYS A 124 -1.91 20.50 2.47
C LYS A 124 -2.49 19.39 1.61
N VAL A 125 -2.36 18.16 2.09
CA VAL A 125 -2.93 16.98 1.46
C VAL A 125 -3.83 16.26 2.46
N TYR A 126 -5.02 15.86 2.00
CA TYR A 126 -5.90 14.99 2.77
C TYR A 126 -5.59 13.53 2.41
N LEU A 127 -5.28 12.75 3.43
CA LEU A 127 -4.99 11.33 3.30
C LEU A 127 -6.08 10.53 4.03
N PRO A 128 -6.85 9.67 3.33
CA PRO A 128 -7.89 8.86 3.96
C PRO A 128 -7.40 8.12 5.20
N LYS A 129 -8.20 8.12 6.25
CA LYS A 129 -7.93 7.54 7.58
C LYS A 129 -6.85 8.27 8.40
N ILE A 130 -6.19 9.27 7.84
CA ILE A 130 -5.15 10.03 8.54
C ILE A 130 -5.55 11.49 8.70
N GLY A 131 -6.10 12.11 7.66
CA GLY A 131 -6.53 13.50 7.67
C GLY A 131 -5.61 14.43 6.90
N TRP A 132 -5.74 15.72 7.15
CA TRP A 132 -4.95 16.75 6.48
C TRP A 132 -3.53 16.80 7.04
N VAL A 133 -2.55 16.77 6.12
CA VAL A 133 -1.12 16.87 6.43
C VAL A 133 -0.51 17.96 5.58
N ALA A 134 0.23 18.87 6.20
CA ALA A 134 0.96 19.90 5.48
C ALA A 134 2.24 19.32 4.85
N PHE A 135 2.68 19.91 3.75
CA PHE A 135 3.94 19.53 3.10
C PHE A 135 4.71 20.78 2.64
N TRP A 136 6.01 20.58 2.43
CA TRP A 136 6.87 21.64 1.91
C TRP A 136 6.70 21.73 0.39
N ARG A 137 5.97 22.76 -0.07
CA ARG A 137 5.70 22.94 -1.50
C ARG A 137 6.81 23.75 -2.14
N HIS A 138 7.83 23.10 -2.65
CA HIS A 138 8.97 23.74 -3.29
C HIS A 138 8.79 23.95 -4.79
N ARG A 139 7.76 23.37 -5.39
CA ARG A 139 7.42 23.56 -6.81
C ARG A 139 5.93 23.35 -7.04
N THR A 140 5.41 23.94 -8.11
CA THR A 140 4.01 23.85 -8.47
C THR A 140 3.72 22.49 -9.11
N LEU A 141 2.61 21.85 -8.67
CA LEU A 141 2.07 20.66 -9.34
C LEU A 141 1.39 21.06 -10.62
N GLU A 142 1.75 20.40 -11.71
CA GLU A 142 1.12 20.57 -13.02
C GLU A 142 0.33 19.31 -13.38
N GLY A 143 -0.84 19.50 -14.01
CA GLY A 143 -1.71 18.40 -14.42
C GLY A 143 -2.56 17.83 -13.31
N THR A 144 -3.11 16.65 -13.56
CA THR A 144 -4.01 15.95 -12.64
C THR A 144 -3.23 14.91 -11.83
N VAL A 145 -3.39 14.94 -10.51
CA VAL A 145 -2.78 13.95 -9.63
C VAL A 145 -3.55 12.63 -9.74
N LYS A 146 -2.85 11.56 -10.11
CA LYS A 146 -3.43 10.23 -10.31
C LYS A 146 -3.38 9.36 -9.07
N ASN A 147 -2.29 9.44 -8.33
CA ASN A 147 -2.13 8.71 -7.07
C ASN A 147 -1.12 9.42 -6.19
N ILE A 148 -1.09 9.02 -4.94
CA ILE A 148 -0.13 9.52 -3.94
C ILE A 148 0.50 8.31 -3.26
N THR A 149 1.82 8.33 -3.16
CA THR A 149 2.57 7.35 -2.36
C THR A 149 3.22 8.07 -1.19
N VAL A 150 2.99 7.56 0.01
CA VAL A 150 3.68 8.00 1.22
C VAL A 150 4.80 7.03 1.48
N SER A 151 6.03 7.53 1.59
CA SER A 151 7.20 6.70 1.83
C SER A 151 8.08 7.29 2.92
N ARG A 152 8.86 6.45 3.53
CA ARG A 152 9.83 6.83 4.55
C ARG A 152 11.12 7.33 3.91
#